data_1a02b4bffaed23e07c7c8e4d5fb1482c
#
_entry.id   1a02b4bffaed23e07c7c8e4d5fb1482c
#
_cell.length_a   1.000
_cell.length_b   1.000
_cell.length_c   1.000
_cell.angle_alpha   90.00
_cell.angle_beta   90.00
_cell.angle_gamma   90.00
#
_symmetry.space_group_name_H-M   'P 1'
#
loop_
_entity.id
_entity.type
_entity.pdbx_description
1 polymer ?
#
loop_
_entity_poly.entity_id
_entity_poly.type
_entity_poly.pdbx_seq_one_letter_code
_entity_poly.pdbx_strand_id
1 'polypeptide(L)'
;DIATDATPEQIRKVFRRSRIIGRRFQIVHVMIGPETIEVTTFRGGDKVQQNAQGRIMKDNTYGSIEEDAMRRDFTCNALYYDPIKEEIWDFHQGVADVADKKLVMIGDPAERYQEDPVRILRAVRLSGKLGFEVEEQTALPIAEYAGRLKNEPVARLFDEILKILFSGYSRAYL
;
A
#
# COMPACT_ATOMS: atom_id res chain seq x y z
N ASP A 1 5.28 3.09 10.53
CA ASP A 1 5.90 3.56 9.28
C ASP A 1 5.79 5.08 9.22
N ILE A 2 6.80 5.73 8.63
CA ILE A 2 6.82 7.19 8.44
C ILE A 2 6.81 7.47 6.94
N ALA A 3 5.97 8.41 6.52
CA ALA A 3 5.96 8.94 5.17
C ALA A 3 6.41 10.42 5.19
N THR A 4 7.20 10.85 4.19
CA THR A 4 7.82 12.18 4.16
C THR A 4 8.03 12.65 2.72
N ASP A 5 8.19 13.95 2.53
CA ASP A 5 8.65 14.57 1.29
C ASP A 5 10.17 14.48 1.08
N ALA A 6 10.93 14.11 2.14
CA ALA A 6 12.38 13.96 2.04
C ALA A 6 12.78 12.77 1.17
N THR A 7 13.78 12.96 0.29
CA THR A 7 14.34 11.86 -0.52
C THR A 7 15.12 10.87 0.36
N PRO A 8 15.31 9.59 -0.09
CA PRO A 8 16.09 8.61 0.64
C PRO A 8 17.50 9.08 1.02
N GLU A 9 18.14 9.87 0.15
CA GLU A 9 19.46 10.44 0.40
C GLU A 9 19.42 11.53 1.49
N GLN A 10 18.36 12.32 1.52
CA GLN A 10 18.15 13.34 2.58
C GLN A 10 17.90 12.66 3.92
N ILE A 11 17.06 11.63 3.95
CA ILE A 11 16.80 10.83 5.17
C ILE A 11 18.12 10.24 5.70
N ARG A 12 18.97 9.68 4.84
CA ARG A 12 20.28 9.14 5.22
C ARG A 12 21.25 10.20 5.76
N LYS A 13 21.18 11.45 5.28
CA LYS A 13 22.00 12.53 5.82
C LYS A 13 21.61 12.89 7.26
N VAL A 14 20.31 12.82 7.57
CA VAL A 14 19.78 13.07 8.93
C VAL A 14 20.08 11.88 9.84
N PHE A 15 19.81 10.66 9.37
CA PHE A 15 19.96 9.44 10.15
C PHE A 15 21.14 8.61 9.66
N ARG A 16 22.32 8.77 10.30
CA ARG A 16 23.54 8.05 9.91
C ARG A 16 23.40 6.52 10.04
N ARG A 17 22.61 6.05 11.02
CA ARG A 17 22.30 4.61 11.20
C ARG A 17 21.07 4.24 10.39
N SER A 18 21.20 4.27 9.07
CA SER A 18 20.12 3.92 8.14
C SER A 18 20.62 3.18 6.91
N ARG A 19 19.71 2.44 6.26
CA ARG A 19 19.99 1.71 5.01
C ARG A 19 18.86 1.96 4.01
N ILE A 20 19.21 2.22 2.75
CA ILE A 20 18.24 2.26 1.65
C ILE A 20 18.03 0.82 1.19
N ILE A 21 16.79 0.36 1.22
CA ILE A 21 16.35 -0.98 0.80
C ILE A 21 15.47 -0.86 -0.43
N GLY A 22 15.56 -1.85 -1.31
CA GLY A 22 14.77 -1.90 -2.53
C GLY A 22 15.45 -1.20 -3.71
N ARG A 23 15.29 -1.81 -4.90
CA ARG A 23 15.81 -1.26 -6.17
C ARG A 23 14.77 -0.42 -6.90
N ARG A 24 13.53 -0.92 -6.93
CA ARG A 24 12.42 -0.31 -7.64
C ARG A 24 11.65 0.68 -6.76
N PHE A 25 11.46 0.32 -5.50
CA PHE A 25 10.80 1.14 -4.48
C PHE A 25 11.75 1.27 -3.31
N GLN A 26 12.37 2.44 -3.19
CA GLN A 26 13.32 2.68 -2.13
C GLN A 26 12.62 3.04 -0.83
N ILE A 27 12.92 2.29 0.21
CA ILE A 27 12.51 2.52 1.59
C ILE A 27 13.77 2.71 2.41
N VAL A 28 13.76 3.63 3.35
CA VAL A 28 14.88 3.83 4.26
C VAL A 28 14.56 3.17 5.61
N HIS A 29 15.32 2.17 5.96
CA HIS A 29 15.30 1.59 7.30
C HIS A 29 16.19 2.42 8.21
N VAL A 30 15.59 3.12 9.17
CA VAL A 30 16.27 3.90 10.20
C VAL A 30 16.35 3.06 11.48
N MET A 31 17.56 2.83 11.98
CA MET A 31 17.79 2.02 13.18
C MET A 31 17.87 2.91 14.42
N ILE A 32 16.91 2.76 15.34
CA ILE A 32 16.84 3.48 16.62
C ILE A 32 16.88 2.45 17.75
N GLY A 33 18.04 2.34 18.40
CA GLY A 33 18.26 1.27 19.39
C GLY A 33 18.10 -0.11 18.75
N PRO A 34 17.24 -0.98 19.29
CA PRO A 34 16.93 -2.30 18.73
C PRO A 34 15.86 -2.25 17.62
N GLU A 35 15.17 -1.12 17.43
CA GLU A 35 14.06 -0.98 16.50
C GLU A 35 14.51 -0.51 15.12
N THR A 36 13.78 -0.94 14.11
CA THR A 36 13.92 -0.46 12.73
C THR A 36 12.63 0.23 12.32
N ILE A 37 12.74 1.51 11.97
CA ILE A 37 11.63 2.32 11.50
C ILE A 37 11.73 2.44 9.98
N GLU A 38 10.65 2.08 9.28
CA GLU A 38 10.55 2.28 7.84
C GLU A 38 10.14 3.71 7.54
N VAL A 39 10.96 4.39 6.73
CA VAL A 39 10.69 5.74 6.25
C VAL A 39 10.60 5.72 4.73
N THR A 40 9.47 6.18 4.20
CA THR A 40 9.18 6.22 2.76
C THR A 40 8.99 7.64 2.28
N THR A 41 9.55 7.97 1.11
CA THR A 41 9.26 9.23 0.44
C THR A 41 7.89 9.15 -0.24
N PHE A 42 7.09 10.22 -0.19
CA PHE A 42 5.84 10.31 -0.93
C PHE A 42 6.06 10.05 -2.41
N ARG A 43 5.22 9.21 -3.00
CA ARG A 43 5.32 8.81 -4.41
C ARG A 43 4.34 9.61 -5.24
N GLY A 44 4.84 10.20 -6.32
CA GLY A 44 4.02 10.91 -7.30
C GLY A 44 3.30 9.98 -8.27
N GLY A 45 2.41 10.57 -9.05
CA GLY A 45 1.62 9.89 -10.07
C GLY A 45 2.47 9.27 -11.19
N ASP A 46 1.82 8.45 -11.99
CA ASP A 46 2.37 7.52 -12.98
C ASP A 46 3.07 8.17 -14.19
N LYS A 47 4.14 8.91 -13.95
CA LYS A 47 5.15 9.08 -15.01
C LYS A 47 6.07 7.86 -15.03
N VAL A 48 5.45 6.70 -15.27
CA VAL A 48 6.16 5.47 -15.49
C VAL A 48 6.93 5.59 -16.80
N GLN A 49 8.25 5.75 -16.72
CA GLN A 49 9.09 5.58 -17.90
C GLN A 49 9.13 4.09 -18.26
N GLN A 50 8.27 3.71 -19.17
CA GLN A 50 8.31 2.38 -19.78
C GLN A 50 9.33 2.41 -20.93
N ASN A 51 10.15 1.33 -21.05
CA ASN A 51 10.93 1.11 -22.26
C ASN A 51 10.00 0.66 -23.41
N ALA A 52 10.54 0.56 -24.62
CA ALA A 52 9.81 0.12 -25.83
C ALA A 52 9.15 -1.28 -25.69
N GLN A 53 9.48 -2.05 -24.64
CA GLN A 53 8.91 -3.36 -24.33
C GLN A 53 7.94 -3.33 -23.14
N GLY A 54 7.47 -2.14 -22.71
CA GLY A 54 6.53 -2.00 -21.59
C GLY A 54 7.13 -2.24 -20.20
N ARG A 55 8.44 -2.38 -20.07
CA ARG A 55 9.12 -2.62 -18.80
C ARG A 55 9.37 -1.30 -18.09
N ILE A 56 8.83 -1.17 -16.88
CA ILE A 56 9.05 0.01 -16.04
C ILE A 56 10.52 0.09 -15.63
N MET A 57 11.22 1.13 -16.10
CA MET A 57 12.68 1.30 -15.89
C MET A 57 13.02 2.09 -14.63
N LYS A 58 12.20 3.05 -14.23
CA LYS A 58 12.33 3.83 -12.99
C LYS A 58 10.96 4.24 -12.49
N ASP A 59 10.66 3.96 -11.23
CA ASP A 59 9.40 4.28 -10.58
C ASP A 59 9.65 5.07 -9.26
N ASN A 60 10.72 5.84 -9.22
CA ASN A 60 11.03 6.74 -8.12
C ASN A 60 10.59 8.16 -8.48
N THR A 61 9.35 8.32 -8.93
CA THR A 61 8.76 9.65 -9.06
C THR A 61 8.25 10.06 -7.68
N TYR A 62 8.91 11.01 -7.07
CA TYR A 62 8.47 11.62 -5.81
C TYR A 62 7.33 12.59 -6.09
N GLY A 63 6.38 12.68 -5.17
CA GLY A 63 5.19 13.48 -5.34
C GLY A 63 4.71 14.13 -4.05
N SER A 64 3.48 14.63 -4.09
CA SER A 64 2.82 15.16 -2.91
C SER A 64 2.22 14.04 -2.05
N ILE A 65 1.82 14.38 -0.83
CA ILE A 65 1.13 13.44 0.06
C ILE A 65 -0.21 12.98 -0.53
N GLU A 66 -0.91 13.86 -1.26
CA GLU A 66 -2.16 13.55 -1.95
C GLU A 66 -1.94 12.52 -3.07
N GLU A 67 -0.87 12.69 -3.86
CA GLU A 67 -0.50 11.75 -4.91
C GLU A 67 -0.12 10.38 -4.32
N ASP A 68 0.58 10.35 -3.17
CA ASP A 68 0.89 9.11 -2.47
C ASP A 68 -0.38 8.42 -1.94
N ALA A 69 -1.33 9.19 -1.40
CA ALA A 69 -2.62 8.69 -0.94
C ALA A 69 -3.44 8.05 -2.08
N MET A 70 -3.49 8.70 -3.25
CA MET A 70 -4.19 8.19 -4.44
C MET A 70 -3.67 6.84 -4.94
N ARG A 71 -2.40 6.54 -4.72
CA ARG A 71 -1.77 5.29 -5.17
C ARG A 71 -1.98 4.12 -4.23
N ARG A 72 -2.45 4.37 -3.01
CA ARG A 72 -2.72 3.32 -2.02
C ARG A 72 -3.91 2.48 -2.45
N ASP A 73 -4.05 1.32 -1.82
CA ASP A 73 -5.09 0.35 -2.17
C ASP A 73 -6.44 0.69 -1.54
N PHE A 74 -6.49 0.84 -0.22
CA PHE A 74 -7.73 1.04 0.51
C PHE A 74 -7.68 2.32 1.34
N THR A 75 -8.86 2.95 1.52
CA THR A 75 -9.01 4.22 2.22
C THR A 75 -8.48 4.15 3.66
N CYS A 76 -8.72 3.05 4.37
CA CYS A 76 -8.21 2.83 5.73
C CYS A 76 -6.67 2.78 5.82
N ASN A 77 -5.98 2.51 4.71
CA ASN A 77 -4.52 2.50 4.61
C ASN A 77 -3.93 3.80 4.09
N ALA A 78 -4.76 4.81 3.79
CA ALA A 78 -4.36 6.10 3.24
C ALA A 78 -4.58 7.26 4.22
N LEU A 79 -4.58 6.96 5.50
CA LEU A 79 -4.62 7.94 6.58
C LEU A 79 -3.19 8.30 6.99
N TYR A 80 -2.92 9.60 7.15
CA TYR A 80 -1.66 10.12 7.64
C TYR A 80 -1.90 10.91 8.91
N TYR A 81 -1.02 10.74 9.88
CA TYR A 81 -1.06 11.50 11.12
C TYR A 81 0.14 12.43 11.22
N ASP A 82 -0.12 13.71 11.39
CA ASP A 82 0.91 14.72 11.68
C ASP A 82 1.05 14.83 13.21
N PRO A 83 2.16 14.34 13.80
CA PRO A 83 2.33 14.35 15.25
C PRO A 83 2.65 15.73 15.82
N ILE A 84 2.99 16.72 14.97
CA ILE A 84 3.30 18.09 15.41
C ILE A 84 2.01 18.89 15.54
N LYS A 85 1.11 18.75 14.56
CA LYS A 85 -0.19 19.43 14.55
C LYS A 85 -1.28 18.63 15.26
N GLU A 86 -1.00 17.34 15.54
CA GLU A 86 -1.99 16.39 16.07
C GLU A 86 -3.22 16.24 15.16
N GLU A 87 -3.01 16.29 13.84
CA GLU A 87 -4.05 16.24 12.82
C GLU A 87 -3.97 14.93 12.02
N ILE A 88 -5.13 14.42 11.61
CA ILE A 88 -5.26 13.33 10.63
C ILE A 88 -5.54 13.95 9.27
N TRP A 89 -4.71 13.59 8.28
CA TRP A 89 -4.93 13.96 6.89
C TRP A 89 -5.59 12.78 6.18
N ASP A 90 -6.82 13.00 5.76
CA ASP A 90 -7.69 12.00 5.13
C ASP A 90 -8.17 12.54 3.77
N PHE A 91 -7.64 11.98 2.69
CA PHE A 91 -7.95 12.40 1.32
C PHE A 91 -9.07 11.58 0.68
N HIS A 92 -9.50 10.47 1.32
CA HIS A 92 -10.40 9.48 0.72
C HIS A 92 -11.51 9.01 1.65
N GLN A 93 -11.84 9.78 2.69
CA GLN A 93 -12.87 9.44 3.68
C GLN A 93 -12.57 8.18 4.51
N GLY A 94 -11.29 7.82 4.62
CA GLY A 94 -10.86 6.61 5.33
C GLY A 94 -11.24 6.60 6.82
N VAL A 95 -11.34 7.77 7.46
CA VAL A 95 -11.80 7.87 8.87
C VAL A 95 -13.26 7.42 8.99
N ALA A 96 -14.14 7.85 8.07
CA ALA A 96 -15.54 7.44 8.07
C ALA A 96 -15.66 5.93 7.76
N ASP A 97 -14.92 5.44 6.77
CA ASP A 97 -14.94 4.02 6.41
C ASP A 97 -14.45 3.12 7.55
N VAL A 98 -13.44 3.56 8.31
CA VAL A 98 -12.96 2.86 9.51
C VAL A 98 -14.04 2.85 10.61
N ALA A 99 -14.73 3.97 10.82
CA ALA A 99 -15.83 4.05 11.80
C ALA A 99 -16.98 3.11 11.42
N ASP A 100 -17.31 3.03 10.12
CA ASP A 100 -18.35 2.17 9.57
C ASP A 100 -17.89 0.71 9.37
N LYS A 101 -16.63 0.40 9.67
CA LYS A 101 -15.99 -0.91 9.45
C LYS A 101 -16.09 -1.39 8.00
N LYS A 102 -15.91 -0.49 7.06
CA LYS A 102 -15.90 -0.76 5.62
C LYS A 102 -14.49 -0.78 5.05
N LEU A 103 -14.23 -1.73 4.17
CA LEU A 103 -13.02 -1.79 3.38
C LEU A 103 -13.32 -1.30 1.97
N VAL A 104 -12.90 -0.07 1.66
CA VAL A 104 -13.20 0.64 0.42
C VAL A 104 -11.93 0.81 -0.40
N MET A 105 -11.97 0.44 -1.70
CA MET A 105 -10.89 0.66 -2.65
C MET A 105 -10.77 2.12 -3.03
N ILE A 106 -9.55 2.64 -3.12
CA ILE A 106 -9.29 3.98 -3.66
C ILE A 106 -9.29 3.92 -5.18
N GLY A 107 -10.10 4.78 -5.84
CA GLY A 107 -10.27 4.82 -7.29
C GLY A 107 -11.28 3.78 -7.79
N ASP A 108 -11.25 3.50 -9.09
CA ASP A 108 -12.13 2.49 -9.69
C ASP A 108 -11.66 1.06 -9.36
N PRO A 109 -12.45 0.23 -8.67
CA PRO A 109 -12.01 -1.09 -8.24
C PRO A 109 -11.67 -2.03 -9.39
N ALA A 110 -12.36 -1.95 -10.54
CA ALA A 110 -12.08 -2.79 -11.69
C ALA A 110 -10.71 -2.46 -12.29
N GLU A 111 -10.43 -1.16 -12.49
CA GLU A 111 -9.11 -0.71 -12.95
C GLU A 111 -8.01 -1.11 -11.97
N ARG A 112 -8.24 -0.92 -10.66
CA ARG A 112 -7.27 -1.23 -9.61
C ARG A 112 -6.94 -2.73 -9.51
N TYR A 113 -7.92 -3.62 -9.68
CA TYR A 113 -7.68 -5.07 -9.74
C TYR A 113 -7.06 -5.49 -11.07
N GLN A 114 -7.33 -4.77 -12.14
CA GLN A 114 -6.67 -4.99 -13.43
C GLN A 114 -5.19 -4.62 -13.38
N GLU A 115 -4.84 -3.50 -12.73
CA GLU A 115 -3.45 -3.06 -12.53
C GLU A 115 -2.64 -4.02 -11.66
N ASP A 116 -3.23 -4.48 -10.54
CA ASP A 116 -2.60 -5.34 -9.56
C ASP A 116 -3.60 -6.30 -8.92
N PRO A 117 -3.76 -7.51 -9.50
CA PRO A 117 -4.69 -8.52 -8.97
C PRO A 117 -4.39 -8.97 -7.53
N VAL A 118 -3.15 -8.79 -7.04
CA VAL A 118 -2.78 -9.13 -5.65
C VAL A 118 -3.58 -8.30 -4.63
N ARG A 119 -4.13 -7.15 -5.03
CA ARG A 119 -5.06 -6.36 -4.20
C ARG A 119 -6.29 -7.16 -3.77
N ILE A 120 -6.71 -8.19 -4.54
CA ILE A 120 -7.79 -9.10 -4.14
C ILE A 120 -7.42 -9.88 -2.87
N LEU A 121 -6.21 -10.45 -2.83
CA LEU A 121 -5.72 -11.15 -1.63
C LEU A 121 -5.56 -10.19 -0.44
N ARG A 122 -5.14 -8.96 -0.72
CA ARG A 122 -5.02 -7.91 0.30
C ARG A 122 -6.40 -7.51 0.84
N ALA A 123 -7.44 -7.42 -0.02
CA ALA A 123 -8.82 -7.17 0.42
C ALA A 123 -9.29 -8.25 1.38
N VAL A 124 -9.15 -9.52 0.99
CA VAL A 124 -9.48 -10.67 1.84
C VAL A 124 -8.73 -10.57 3.17
N ARG A 125 -7.42 -10.41 3.14
CA ARG A 125 -6.60 -10.34 4.36
C ARG A 125 -7.00 -9.20 5.28
N LEU A 126 -7.19 -8.00 4.74
CA LEU A 126 -7.53 -6.83 5.55
C LEU A 126 -8.95 -6.92 6.12
N SER A 127 -9.93 -7.36 5.31
CA SER A 127 -11.29 -7.59 5.78
C SER A 127 -11.31 -8.52 7.00
N GLY A 128 -10.69 -9.69 6.91
CA GLY A 128 -10.66 -10.61 8.04
C GLY A 128 -9.84 -10.11 9.23
N LYS A 129 -8.67 -9.47 8.99
CA LYS A 129 -7.82 -8.95 10.06
C LYS A 129 -8.48 -7.82 10.85
N LEU A 130 -9.18 -6.93 10.16
CA LEU A 130 -9.82 -5.75 10.76
C LEU A 130 -11.27 -6.02 11.18
N GLY A 131 -11.87 -7.12 10.71
CA GLY A 131 -13.29 -7.39 10.87
C GLY A 131 -14.14 -6.37 10.09
N PHE A 132 -13.65 -5.90 8.94
CA PHE A 132 -14.33 -4.95 8.08
C PHE A 132 -15.06 -5.69 6.96
N GLU A 133 -16.25 -5.20 6.62
CA GLU A 133 -16.97 -5.64 5.43
C GLU A 133 -16.36 -4.99 4.18
N VAL A 134 -16.13 -5.79 3.13
CA VAL A 134 -15.71 -5.26 1.83
C VAL A 134 -16.90 -4.53 1.22
N GLU A 135 -16.72 -3.24 0.93
CA GLU A 135 -17.76 -2.40 0.34
C GLU A 135 -18.20 -2.98 -1.03
N GLU A 136 -19.50 -2.84 -1.36
CA GLU A 136 -20.12 -3.51 -2.51
C GLU A 136 -19.41 -3.24 -3.84
N GLN A 137 -19.09 -1.97 -4.14
CA GLN A 137 -18.42 -1.59 -5.39
C GLN A 137 -17.00 -2.16 -5.44
N THR A 138 -16.34 -2.24 -4.29
CA THR A 138 -15.02 -2.87 -4.12
C THR A 138 -15.09 -4.38 -4.34
N ALA A 139 -16.18 -5.04 -3.91
CA ALA A 139 -16.35 -6.49 -3.99
C ALA A 139 -16.77 -6.97 -5.39
N LEU A 140 -17.62 -6.22 -6.09
CA LEU A 140 -18.23 -6.62 -7.35
C LEU A 140 -17.24 -7.15 -8.40
N PRO A 141 -16.09 -6.48 -8.69
CA PRO A 141 -15.17 -6.94 -9.72
C PRO A 141 -14.29 -8.14 -9.30
N ILE A 142 -14.26 -8.52 -8.02
CA ILE A 142 -13.32 -9.54 -7.52
C ILE A 142 -13.44 -10.86 -8.30
N ALA A 143 -14.67 -11.35 -8.52
CA ALA A 143 -14.89 -12.62 -9.20
C ALA A 143 -14.35 -12.60 -10.64
N GLU A 144 -14.52 -11.49 -11.35
CA GLU A 144 -14.04 -11.31 -12.72
C GLU A 144 -12.50 -11.31 -12.78
N TYR A 145 -11.86 -10.58 -11.86
CA TYR A 145 -10.41 -10.37 -11.89
C TYR A 145 -9.60 -11.44 -11.13
N ALA A 146 -10.24 -12.29 -10.30
CA ALA A 146 -9.56 -13.32 -9.51
C ALA A 146 -8.73 -14.30 -10.38
N GLY A 147 -9.19 -14.61 -11.60
CA GLY A 147 -8.48 -15.46 -12.54
C GLY A 147 -7.09 -14.91 -12.94
N ARG A 148 -6.88 -13.60 -12.86
CA ARG A 148 -5.60 -12.95 -13.20
C ARG A 148 -4.49 -13.21 -12.17
N LEU A 149 -4.83 -13.62 -10.96
CA LEU A 149 -3.85 -14.01 -9.94
C LEU A 149 -2.87 -15.09 -10.46
N LYS A 150 -3.32 -15.94 -11.38
CA LYS A 150 -2.46 -16.98 -12.00
C LYS A 150 -1.26 -16.41 -12.76
N ASN A 151 -1.33 -15.15 -13.17
CA ASN A 151 -0.28 -14.48 -13.94
C ASN A 151 0.70 -13.70 -13.05
N GLU A 152 0.42 -13.61 -11.74
CA GLU A 152 1.27 -12.89 -10.80
C GLU A 152 2.48 -13.73 -10.36
N PRO A 153 3.62 -13.09 -10.04
CA PRO A 153 4.78 -13.80 -9.52
C PRO A 153 4.45 -14.61 -8.28
N VAL A 154 4.81 -15.90 -8.29
CA VAL A 154 4.51 -16.84 -7.20
C VAL A 154 4.97 -16.31 -5.84
N ALA A 155 6.12 -15.63 -5.78
CA ALA A 155 6.64 -15.05 -4.55
C ALA A 155 5.67 -14.02 -3.93
N ARG A 156 5.05 -13.16 -4.75
CA ARG A 156 4.07 -12.17 -4.26
C ARG A 156 2.80 -12.83 -3.71
N LEU A 157 2.30 -13.85 -4.42
CA LEU A 157 1.14 -14.62 -3.97
C LEU A 157 1.44 -15.35 -2.67
N PHE A 158 2.60 -15.99 -2.60
CA PHE A 158 3.05 -16.73 -1.43
C PHE A 158 3.15 -15.82 -0.20
N ASP A 159 3.75 -14.63 -0.35
CA ASP A 159 3.88 -13.66 0.74
C ASP A 159 2.51 -13.22 1.29
N GLU A 160 1.52 -12.92 0.42
CA GLU A 160 0.18 -12.53 0.88
C GLU A 160 -0.58 -13.73 1.47
N ILE A 161 -0.45 -14.92 0.91
CA ILE A 161 -1.06 -16.16 1.48
C ILE A 161 -0.49 -16.45 2.86
N LEU A 162 0.83 -16.35 3.05
CA LEU A 162 1.44 -16.52 4.38
C LEU A 162 0.91 -15.49 5.39
N LYS A 163 0.78 -14.23 4.97
CA LYS A 163 0.19 -13.18 5.84
C LYS A 163 -1.27 -13.50 6.21
N ILE A 164 -2.05 -14.07 5.30
CA ILE A 164 -3.41 -14.55 5.58
C ILE A 164 -3.37 -15.67 6.61
N LEU A 165 -2.59 -16.73 6.36
CA LEU A 165 -2.55 -17.91 7.20
C LEU A 165 -2.02 -17.63 8.62
N PHE A 166 -1.01 -16.77 8.72
CA PHE A 166 -0.39 -16.40 10.00
C PHE A 166 -1.00 -15.16 10.66
N SER A 167 -2.09 -14.61 10.11
CA SER A 167 -2.76 -13.43 10.66
C SER A 167 -3.40 -13.66 12.04
N GLY A 168 -3.64 -14.89 12.43
CA GLY A 168 -4.48 -15.27 13.58
C GLY A 168 -5.99 -15.21 13.30
N TYR A 169 -6.39 -14.74 12.13
CA TYR A 169 -7.79 -14.58 11.70
C TYR A 169 -8.17 -15.52 10.54
N SER A 170 -7.40 -16.56 10.30
CA SER A 170 -7.58 -17.44 9.13
C SER A 170 -8.98 -18.09 9.03
N ARG A 171 -9.69 -18.27 10.16
CA ARG A 171 -11.06 -18.77 10.15
C ARG A 171 -12.08 -17.79 9.54
N ALA A 172 -11.77 -16.51 9.47
CA ALA A 172 -12.65 -15.51 8.86
C ALA A 172 -12.60 -15.54 7.33
N TYR A 173 -11.65 -16.29 6.74
CA TYR A 173 -11.44 -16.39 5.28
C TYR A 173 -11.95 -17.73 4.70
N LEU A 174 -12.34 -18.66 5.54
CA LEU A 174 -12.87 -19.99 5.19
C LEU A 174 -14.39 -20.03 5.34
#